data_ae07b269c50f7dbadf5a547c019fca6e
#
_entry.id   ae07b269c50f7dbadf5a547c019fca6e
#
_cell.length_a   1.000
_cell.length_b   1.000
_cell.length_c   1.000
_cell.angle_alpha   90.00
_cell.angle_beta   90.00
_cell.angle_gamma   90.00
#
_symmetry.space_group_name_H-M   'P 1'
#
loop_
_entity.id
_entity.type
_entity.pdbx_description
1 polymer ?
#
loop_
_entity_poly.entity_id
_entity_poly.type
_entity_poly.pdbx_seq_one_letter_code
_entity_poly.pdbx_strand_id
1 'polypeptide(L)'
;YVFHDYEKGLEHAKKENLPVMIDFTGWACVNCRKMEEQVWSDNEVKEILKNEIVIVSLYVDERTKLSEENQYETTLAGKPKKVRTVGDKWMVLQANLYGTNSQPYYVFIDHSGNQLIESANYQDYGTVDKFKDWLIRGLNEFNNI
;
A
#
# COMPACT_ATOMS: atom_id res chain seq x y z
N TYR A 1 7.01 4.64 10.38
CA TYR A 1 6.93 5.73 9.37
C TYR A 1 5.84 5.45 8.36
N VAL A 2 5.04 6.48 8.07
CA VAL A 2 3.98 6.40 7.08
C VAL A 2 4.24 7.46 6.01
N PHE A 3 4.30 7.04 4.76
CA PHE A 3 4.47 7.91 3.61
C PHE A 3 3.21 7.86 2.75
N HIS A 4 2.94 8.95 2.05
CA HIS A 4 1.80 9.04 1.14
C HIS A 4 2.25 9.17 -0.32
N ASP A 5 3.51 8.89 -0.59
CA ASP A 5 4.11 8.90 -1.91
C ASP A 5 4.96 7.64 -2.07
N TYR A 6 4.77 6.92 -3.17
CA TYR A 6 5.43 5.64 -3.41
C TYR A 6 6.96 5.77 -3.44
N GLU A 7 7.47 6.71 -4.23
CA GLU A 7 8.92 6.86 -4.41
C GLU A 7 9.63 7.33 -3.14
N LYS A 8 9.03 8.26 -2.43
CA LYS A 8 9.59 8.78 -1.16
C LYS A 8 9.64 7.68 -0.09
N GLY A 9 8.59 6.87 0.00
CA GLY A 9 8.55 5.77 0.94
C GLY A 9 9.58 4.71 0.62
N LEU A 10 9.72 4.37 -0.65
CA LEU A 10 10.71 3.38 -1.10
C LEU A 10 12.14 3.86 -0.84
N GLU A 11 12.42 5.13 -1.09
CA GLU A 11 13.72 5.74 -0.82
C GLU A 11 14.06 5.67 0.66
N HIS A 12 13.12 6.01 1.53
CA HIS A 12 13.30 5.92 2.98
C HIS A 12 13.54 4.48 3.43
N ALA A 13 12.81 3.53 2.87
CA ALA A 13 12.97 2.11 3.19
C ALA A 13 14.37 1.60 2.82
N LYS A 14 14.90 2.02 1.68
CA LYS A 14 16.28 1.70 1.28
C LYS A 14 17.29 2.24 2.28
N LYS A 15 17.11 3.47 2.72
CA LYS A 15 17.98 4.14 3.67
C LYS A 15 17.99 3.44 5.02
N GLU A 16 16.82 3.03 5.50
CA GLU A 16 16.67 2.38 6.80
C GLU A 16 16.82 0.84 6.73
N ASN A 17 16.95 0.28 5.54
CA ASN A 17 17.00 -1.15 5.28
C ASN A 17 15.79 -1.90 5.85
N LEU A 18 14.62 -1.37 5.58
CA LEU A 18 13.34 -1.96 5.96
C LEU A 18 12.52 -2.32 4.73
N PRO A 19 11.65 -3.33 4.82
CA PRO A 19 10.72 -3.61 3.73
C PRO A 19 9.62 -2.56 3.67
N VAL A 20 8.89 -2.54 2.56
CA VAL A 20 7.76 -1.64 2.35
C VAL A 20 6.46 -2.43 2.34
N MET A 21 5.47 -1.94 3.07
CA MET A 21 4.09 -2.37 2.89
C MET A 21 3.34 -1.25 2.18
N ILE A 22 2.90 -1.50 0.96
CA ILE A 22 2.02 -0.57 0.26
C ILE A 22 0.61 -0.82 0.78
N ASP A 23 -0.06 0.26 1.16
CA ASP A 23 -1.45 0.26 1.61
C ASP A 23 -2.27 1.06 0.62
N PHE A 24 -2.92 0.37 -0.34
CA PHE A 24 -3.88 1.02 -1.21
C PHE A 24 -5.17 1.21 -0.43
N THR A 25 -5.49 2.45 -0.13
CA THR A 25 -6.57 2.84 0.77
C THR A 25 -7.43 3.95 0.15
N GLY A 26 -8.45 4.39 0.84
CA GLY A 26 -9.28 5.50 0.44
C GLY A 26 -9.83 6.22 1.65
N TRP A 27 -10.04 7.51 1.53
CA TRP A 27 -10.64 8.31 2.60
C TRP A 27 -12.04 7.81 2.97
N ALA A 28 -12.82 7.42 1.96
CA ALA A 28 -14.19 6.92 2.12
C ALA A 28 -14.28 5.40 2.28
N CYS A 29 -13.17 4.72 2.43
CA CYS A 29 -13.12 3.27 2.51
C CYS A 29 -13.46 2.77 3.92
N VAL A 30 -14.66 2.21 4.10
CA VAL A 30 -15.13 1.72 5.41
C VAL A 30 -14.24 0.59 5.94
N ASN A 31 -13.91 -0.38 5.10
CA ASN A 31 -13.09 -1.52 5.51
C ASN A 31 -11.65 -1.12 5.82
N CYS A 32 -11.13 -0.08 5.17
CA CYS A 32 -9.82 0.47 5.50
C CYS A 32 -9.82 1.02 6.93
N ARG A 33 -10.88 1.75 7.30
CA ARG A 33 -11.02 2.28 8.67
C ARG A 33 -11.17 1.15 9.69
N LYS A 34 -11.92 0.10 9.36
CA LYS A 34 -12.07 -1.07 10.23
C LYS A 34 -10.73 -1.77 10.49
N MET A 35 -9.91 -1.91 9.46
CA MET A 35 -8.56 -2.48 9.62
C MET A 35 -7.72 -1.66 10.59
N GLU A 36 -7.73 -0.34 10.43
CA GLU A 36 -6.95 0.56 11.28
C GLU A 36 -7.44 0.52 12.72
N GLU A 37 -8.75 0.49 12.94
CA GLU A 37 -9.34 0.50 14.27
C GLU A 37 -9.28 -0.84 15.00
N GLN A 38 -9.47 -1.94 14.28
CA GLN A 38 -9.64 -3.26 14.88
C GLN A 38 -8.40 -4.15 14.80
N VAL A 39 -7.55 -3.95 13.80
CA VAL A 39 -6.38 -4.81 13.57
C VAL A 39 -5.08 -4.05 13.83
N TRP A 40 -4.90 -2.90 13.20
CA TRP A 40 -3.66 -2.12 13.36
C TRP A 40 -3.49 -1.56 14.78
N SER A 41 -4.56 -1.39 15.51
CA SER A 41 -4.53 -0.90 16.89
C SER A 41 -4.07 -1.96 17.91
N ASP A 42 -4.01 -3.23 17.53
CA ASP A 42 -3.45 -4.29 18.36
C ASP A 42 -1.99 -3.98 18.70
N ASN A 43 -1.61 -4.20 19.96
CA ASN A 43 -0.27 -3.80 20.42
C ASN A 43 0.86 -4.46 19.64
N GLU A 44 0.75 -5.73 19.32
CA GLU A 44 1.81 -6.45 18.58
C GLU A 44 1.86 -6.03 17.12
N VAL A 45 0.70 -5.89 16.47
CA VAL A 45 0.60 -5.41 15.08
C VAL A 45 1.17 -3.99 14.99
N LYS A 46 0.76 -3.13 15.90
CA LYS A 46 1.21 -1.73 15.96
C LYS A 46 2.72 -1.63 16.11
N GLU A 47 3.31 -2.47 16.95
CA GLU A 47 4.75 -2.52 17.18
C GLU A 47 5.50 -2.89 15.90
N ILE A 48 5.02 -3.91 15.18
CA ILE A 48 5.61 -4.33 13.90
C ILE A 48 5.51 -3.22 12.87
N LEU A 49 4.33 -2.64 12.70
CA LEU A 49 4.09 -1.58 11.73
C LEU A 49 4.93 -0.33 12.01
N LYS A 50 5.17 -0.03 13.27
CA LYS A 50 5.92 1.16 13.67
C LYS A 50 7.44 0.98 13.50
N ASN A 51 7.97 -0.19 13.86
CA ASN A 51 9.40 -0.37 14.01
C ASN A 51 10.08 -1.19 12.91
N GLU A 52 9.35 -2.04 12.20
CA GLU A 52 9.97 -3.02 11.31
C GLU A 52 9.60 -2.85 9.84
N ILE A 53 8.71 -1.91 9.52
CA ILE A 53 8.16 -1.74 8.18
C ILE A 53 8.04 -0.26 7.87
N VAL A 54 8.25 0.11 6.60
CA VAL A 54 7.86 1.42 6.09
C VAL A 54 6.50 1.27 5.43
N ILE A 55 5.51 2.01 5.92
CA ILE A 55 4.14 1.99 5.36
C ILE A 55 4.04 3.08 4.30
N VAL A 56 3.55 2.70 3.12
CA VAL A 56 3.26 3.64 2.04
C VAL A 56 1.75 3.59 1.81
N SER A 57 1.03 4.53 2.40
CA SER A 57 -0.43 4.62 2.28
C SER A 57 -0.79 5.50 1.09
N LEU A 58 -1.36 4.89 0.07
CA LEU A 58 -1.71 5.55 -1.18
C LEU A 58 -3.24 5.65 -1.29
N TYR A 59 -3.73 6.87 -1.17
CA TYR A 59 -5.18 7.16 -1.19
C TYR A 59 -5.66 7.29 -2.64
N VAL A 60 -6.34 6.27 -3.12
CA VAL A 60 -6.82 6.22 -4.51
C VAL A 60 -7.94 7.23 -4.80
N ASP A 61 -8.54 7.82 -3.77
CA ASP A 61 -9.56 8.85 -3.89
C ASP A 61 -9.08 10.24 -3.47
N GLU A 62 -7.76 10.44 -3.40
CA GLU A 62 -7.19 11.75 -3.08
C GLU A 62 -7.49 12.75 -4.20
N ARG A 63 -8.11 13.88 -3.85
CA ARG A 63 -8.60 14.87 -4.80
C ARG A 63 -7.57 15.94 -5.18
N THR A 64 -6.43 15.98 -4.52
CA THR A 64 -5.36 16.93 -4.83
C THR A 64 -4.96 16.79 -6.30
N LYS A 65 -5.02 17.89 -7.04
CA LYS A 65 -4.67 17.89 -8.46
C LYS A 65 -3.17 17.83 -8.65
N LEU A 66 -2.75 17.05 -9.63
CA LEU A 66 -1.37 17.08 -10.12
C LEU A 66 -1.16 18.38 -10.88
N SER A 67 0.10 18.86 -10.95
CA SER A 67 0.44 19.96 -11.82
C SER A 67 0.12 19.59 -13.26
N GLU A 68 -0.18 20.56 -14.13
CA GLU A 68 -0.57 20.31 -15.53
C GLU A 68 0.46 19.45 -16.26
N GLU A 69 1.74 19.71 -16.04
CA GLU A 69 2.84 18.97 -16.67
C GLU A 69 2.92 17.51 -16.21
N ASN A 70 2.35 17.18 -15.04
CA ASN A 70 2.32 15.82 -14.51
C ASN A 70 1.01 15.09 -14.77
N GLN A 71 0.03 15.77 -15.36
CA GLN A 71 -1.21 15.13 -15.79
C GLN A 71 -0.97 14.43 -17.11
N TYR A 72 -1.58 13.27 -17.27
CA TYR A 72 -1.44 12.50 -18.50
C TYR A 72 -2.66 11.63 -18.76
N GLU A 73 -2.69 11.03 -19.92
CA GLU A 73 -3.74 10.11 -20.32
C GLU A 73 -3.14 8.73 -20.52
N THR A 74 -3.83 7.69 -20.04
CA THR A 74 -3.39 6.31 -20.15
C THR A 74 -4.60 5.41 -20.41
N THR A 75 -4.35 4.11 -20.54
CA THR A 75 -5.41 3.12 -20.68
C THR A 75 -5.54 2.35 -19.37
N LEU A 76 -6.76 2.26 -18.85
CA LEU A 76 -7.07 1.51 -17.64
C LEU A 76 -8.19 0.52 -17.96
N ALA A 77 -7.94 -0.76 -17.80
CA ALA A 77 -8.88 -1.84 -18.11
C ALA A 77 -9.44 -1.74 -19.55
N GLY A 78 -8.59 -1.36 -20.51
CA GLY A 78 -8.95 -1.23 -21.91
C GLY A 78 -9.68 0.06 -22.28
N LYS A 79 -9.84 0.98 -21.33
CA LYS A 79 -10.53 2.26 -21.55
C LYS A 79 -9.60 3.44 -21.30
N PRO A 80 -9.78 4.56 -22.04
CA PRO A 80 -9.01 5.78 -21.78
C PRO A 80 -9.25 6.29 -20.37
N LYS A 81 -8.18 6.69 -19.69
CA LYS A 81 -8.23 7.27 -18.34
C LYS A 81 -7.35 8.51 -18.29
N LYS A 82 -7.94 9.62 -17.87
CA LYS A 82 -7.19 10.86 -17.63
C LYS A 82 -6.72 10.87 -16.19
N VAL A 83 -5.40 10.99 -16.01
CA VAL A 83 -4.77 11.04 -14.68
C VAL A 83 -4.56 12.51 -14.33
N ARG A 84 -5.43 13.05 -13.49
CA ARG A 84 -5.46 14.47 -13.12
C ARG A 84 -5.18 14.72 -11.65
N THR A 85 -5.47 13.74 -10.79
CA THR A 85 -5.32 13.87 -9.35
C THR A 85 -4.28 12.88 -8.83
N VAL A 86 -3.82 13.14 -7.61
CA VAL A 86 -2.94 12.21 -6.90
C VAL A 86 -3.61 10.84 -6.75
N GLY A 87 -4.90 10.82 -6.42
CA GLY A 87 -5.66 9.58 -6.33
C GLY A 87 -5.71 8.80 -7.63
N ASP A 88 -5.90 9.48 -8.75
CA ASP A 88 -5.87 8.85 -10.08
C ASP A 88 -4.53 8.15 -10.33
N LYS A 89 -3.42 8.81 -9.95
CA LYS A 89 -2.08 8.28 -10.09
C LYS A 89 -1.94 6.94 -9.35
N TRP A 90 -2.42 6.87 -8.12
CA TRP A 90 -2.32 5.66 -7.31
C TRP A 90 -3.28 4.57 -7.78
N MET A 91 -4.47 4.94 -8.26
CA MET A 91 -5.40 3.99 -8.84
C MET A 91 -4.80 3.29 -10.06
N VAL A 92 -4.16 4.05 -10.94
CA VAL A 92 -3.48 3.51 -12.12
C VAL A 92 -2.30 2.64 -11.72
N LEU A 93 -1.52 3.05 -10.72
CA LEU A 93 -0.41 2.26 -10.20
C LEU A 93 -0.89 0.89 -9.70
N GLN A 94 -1.95 0.86 -8.90
CA GLN A 94 -2.52 -0.38 -8.38
C GLN A 94 -2.98 -1.31 -9.50
N ALA A 95 -3.73 -0.77 -10.45
CA ALA A 95 -4.25 -1.56 -11.57
C ALA A 95 -3.14 -2.12 -12.45
N ASN A 96 -2.13 -1.32 -12.76
CA ASN A 96 -1.04 -1.73 -13.65
C ASN A 96 -0.10 -2.75 -13.00
N LEU A 97 0.22 -2.58 -11.73
CA LEU A 97 1.16 -3.47 -11.05
C LEU A 97 0.49 -4.74 -10.48
N TYR A 98 -0.74 -4.63 -10.03
CA TYR A 98 -1.37 -5.71 -9.27
C TYR A 98 -2.69 -6.19 -9.86
N GLY A 99 -3.16 -5.58 -10.93
CA GLY A 99 -4.34 -6.03 -11.66
C GLY A 99 -5.66 -5.93 -10.89
N THR A 100 -5.72 -5.07 -9.86
CA THR A 100 -6.92 -4.92 -9.03
C THR A 100 -7.18 -3.46 -8.71
N ASN A 101 -8.38 -3.17 -8.28
CA ASN A 101 -8.81 -1.82 -7.92
C ASN A 101 -9.68 -1.83 -6.66
N SER A 102 -9.40 -2.76 -5.75
CA SER A 102 -10.12 -2.88 -4.47
C SER A 102 -9.28 -2.34 -3.32
N GLN A 103 -9.94 -1.84 -2.28
CA GLN A 103 -9.30 -1.35 -1.07
C GLN A 103 -10.04 -1.91 0.17
N PRO A 104 -9.33 -2.17 1.28
CA PRO A 104 -7.87 -2.08 1.42
C PRO A 104 -7.16 -3.20 0.67
N TYR A 105 -5.99 -2.90 0.16
CA TYR A 105 -5.17 -3.87 -0.54
C TYR A 105 -3.72 -3.64 -0.13
N TYR A 106 -3.11 -4.64 0.48
CA TYR A 106 -1.76 -4.53 1.06
C TYR A 106 -0.77 -5.36 0.27
N VAL A 107 0.37 -4.77 -0.03
CA VAL A 107 1.43 -5.46 -0.79
C VAL A 107 2.75 -5.28 -0.08
N PHE A 108 3.44 -6.39 0.18
CA PHE A 108 4.78 -6.39 0.76
C PHE A 108 5.81 -6.42 -0.36
N ILE A 109 6.69 -5.42 -0.41
CA ILE A 109 7.70 -5.34 -1.47
C ILE A 109 9.10 -5.16 -0.90
N ASP A 110 10.11 -5.55 -1.72
CA ASP A 110 11.51 -5.26 -1.45
C ASP A 110 11.90 -3.88 -2.02
N HIS A 111 13.18 -3.54 -1.94
CA HIS A 111 13.68 -2.24 -2.39
C HIS A 111 13.68 -2.05 -3.91
N SER A 112 13.50 -3.12 -4.66
CA SER A 112 13.40 -3.07 -6.12
C SER A 112 11.95 -3.08 -6.60
N GLY A 113 10.99 -3.08 -5.68
CA GLY A 113 9.57 -3.13 -5.99
C GLY A 113 9.03 -4.54 -6.23
N ASN A 114 9.82 -5.58 -5.98
CA ASN A 114 9.37 -6.96 -6.14
C ASN A 114 8.48 -7.38 -4.98
N GLN A 115 7.36 -8.03 -5.31
CA GLN A 115 6.43 -8.54 -4.31
C GLN A 115 7.02 -9.76 -3.59
N LEU A 116 6.98 -9.75 -2.27
CA LEU A 116 7.61 -10.78 -1.43
C LEU A 116 6.69 -11.94 -1.10
N ILE A 117 5.42 -11.66 -0.84
CA ILE A 117 4.39 -12.66 -0.50
C ILE A 117 3.08 -12.26 -1.18
N GLU A 118 2.08 -13.11 -1.07
CA GLU A 118 0.74 -12.79 -1.59
C GLU A 118 0.20 -11.49 -0.99
N SER A 119 -0.62 -10.76 -1.75
CA SER A 119 -1.27 -9.54 -1.27
C SER A 119 -2.31 -9.85 -0.21
N ALA A 120 -2.57 -8.90 0.68
CA ALA A 120 -3.57 -9.04 1.73
C ALA A 120 -4.74 -8.09 1.49
N ASN A 121 -5.93 -8.50 1.94
CA ASN A 121 -7.16 -7.73 1.86
C ASN A 121 -7.94 -7.86 3.17
N TYR A 122 -9.06 -7.17 3.28
CA TYR A 122 -9.87 -7.22 4.49
C TYR A 122 -10.59 -8.56 4.66
N GLN A 123 -11.09 -9.15 3.58
CA GLN A 123 -11.87 -10.38 3.62
C GLN A 123 -11.07 -11.56 4.17
N ASP A 124 -9.83 -11.69 3.74
CA ASP A 124 -8.98 -12.81 4.11
C ASP A 124 -8.06 -12.55 5.30
N TYR A 125 -7.73 -11.28 5.55
CA TYR A 125 -6.74 -10.89 6.57
C TYR A 125 -7.29 -9.87 7.57
N GLY A 126 -8.59 -9.78 7.70
CA GLY A 126 -9.27 -8.77 8.55
C GLY A 126 -9.29 -9.07 10.03
N THR A 127 -8.45 -9.98 10.52
CA THR A 127 -8.30 -10.27 11.95
C THR A 127 -6.86 -10.06 12.39
N VAL A 128 -6.67 -9.82 13.69
CA VAL A 128 -5.33 -9.61 14.26
C VAL A 128 -4.40 -10.77 13.95
N ASP A 129 -4.85 -12.00 14.22
CA ASP A 129 -3.99 -13.18 14.03
C ASP A 129 -3.57 -13.38 12.59
N LYS A 130 -4.51 -13.24 11.65
CA LYS A 130 -4.22 -13.44 10.22
C LYS A 130 -3.32 -12.35 9.67
N PHE A 131 -3.58 -11.10 10.02
CA PHE A 131 -2.77 -9.98 9.54
C PHE A 131 -1.38 -10.00 10.13
N LYS A 132 -1.26 -10.30 11.42
CA LYS A 132 0.03 -10.43 12.10
C LYS A 132 0.88 -11.54 11.47
N ASP A 133 0.27 -12.70 11.20
CA ASP A 133 0.94 -13.81 10.52
C ASP A 133 1.46 -13.38 9.15
N TRP A 134 0.64 -12.67 8.39
CA TRP A 134 1.02 -12.13 7.08
C TRP A 134 2.21 -11.18 7.18
N LEU A 135 2.20 -10.27 8.15
CA LEU A 135 3.31 -9.34 8.38
C LEU A 135 4.61 -10.09 8.71
N ILE A 136 4.53 -11.10 9.59
CA ILE A 136 5.69 -11.88 9.99
C ILE A 136 6.26 -12.65 8.80
N ARG A 137 5.41 -13.25 7.97
CA ARG A 137 5.86 -13.96 6.76
C ARG A 137 6.54 -13.01 5.78
N GLY A 138 6.00 -11.80 5.59
CA GLY A 138 6.62 -10.79 4.74
C GLY A 138 7.98 -10.35 5.25
N LEU A 139 8.10 -10.14 6.55
CA LEU A 139 9.38 -9.80 7.19
C LEU A 139 10.41 -10.91 7.00
N ASN A 140 10.00 -12.16 7.18
CA ASN A 140 10.89 -13.30 6.99
C ASN A 140 11.40 -13.39 5.54
N GLU A 141 10.53 -13.18 4.57
CA GLU A 141 10.93 -13.18 3.15
C GLU A 141 11.92 -12.05 2.86
N PHE A 142 11.68 -10.87 3.40
CA PHE A 142 12.60 -9.75 3.24
C PHE A 142 13.97 -10.06 3.86
N ASN A 143 13.99 -10.63 5.05
CA ASN A 143 15.24 -10.92 5.77
C ASN A 143 16.05 -12.07 5.14
N ASN A 144 15.42 -12.87 4.28
CA ASN A 144 16.07 -13.99 3.60
C ASN A 144 16.58 -13.63 2.20
N ILE A 145 16.50 -12.36 1.80
CA ILE A 145 17.03 -11.91 0.51
C ILE A 145 18.56 -11.91 0.51
#